data_aa8d8e56f8457df8768e9e6264bf7d1d
#
_entry.id   aa8d8e56f8457df8768e9e6264bf7d1d
#
_cell.length_a   1.000
_cell.length_b   1.000
_cell.length_c   1.000
_cell.angle_alpha   90.00
_cell.angle_beta   90.00
_cell.angle_gamma   90.00
#
_symmetry.space_group_name_H-M   'P 1'
#
loop_
_entity.id
_entity.type
_entity.pdbx_description
1 polymer ?
#
loop_
_entity_poly.entity_id
_entity_poly.type
_entity_poly.pdbx_seq_one_letter_code
_entity_poly.pdbx_strand_id
1 'polypeptide(L)'
;MTISNKIRTIAVESLNKVHDVDAKIKKLESERDFWHKSGYEAQMNALRAERQNLLFEANRRFDAAKASYAERLKKLYTPTAEALTVPDRAVLDSGISLTERDIVELFDRNAGNPSFQKLILERAEKNGIQVSRRVTEESEKLKGFDMLRNYYNTALTPNGEGHEIALRNDAMFEKIVPQAIRGDSE
;
A
#
# COMPACT_ATOMS: atom_id res chain seq x y z
N MET A 1 -6.43 -9.88 4.52
CA MET A 1 -5.18 -9.63 3.73
C MET A 1 -4.66 -8.25 4.09
N THR A 2 -3.35 -7.98 4.07
CA THR A 2 -2.85 -6.62 4.30
C THR A 2 -3.01 -5.78 3.04
N ILE A 3 -3.09 -4.44 3.19
CA ILE A 3 -3.17 -3.53 2.03
C ILE A 3 -1.92 -3.63 1.15
N SER A 4 -0.73 -3.80 1.76
CA SER A 4 0.51 -4.02 1.03
C SER A 4 0.46 -5.28 0.16
N ASN A 5 -0.05 -6.39 0.69
CA ASN A 5 -0.21 -7.63 -0.05
C ASN A 5 -1.24 -7.51 -1.18
N LYS A 6 -2.31 -6.73 -0.98
CA LYS A 6 -3.28 -6.45 -2.05
C LYS A 6 -2.64 -5.68 -3.20
N ILE A 7 -1.88 -4.63 -2.89
CA ILE A 7 -1.13 -3.85 -3.88
C ILE A 7 -0.17 -4.77 -4.66
N ARG A 8 0.59 -5.60 -3.92
CA ARG A 8 1.52 -6.59 -4.51
C ARG A 8 0.81 -7.56 -5.44
N THR A 9 -0.32 -8.12 -5.03
CA THR A 9 -1.11 -9.04 -5.86
C THR A 9 -1.52 -8.38 -7.16
N ILE A 10 -2.09 -7.16 -7.11
CA ILE A 10 -2.45 -6.40 -8.31
C ILE A 10 -1.22 -6.18 -9.20
N ALA A 11 -0.09 -5.79 -8.62
CA ALA A 11 1.15 -5.53 -9.34
C ALA A 11 1.67 -6.78 -10.06
N VAL A 12 1.85 -7.89 -9.34
CA VAL A 12 2.43 -9.12 -9.89
C VAL A 12 1.54 -9.75 -10.96
N GLU A 13 0.22 -9.82 -10.73
CA GLU A 13 -0.72 -10.32 -11.73
C GLU A 13 -0.71 -9.47 -13.00
N SER A 14 -0.63 -8.14 -12.87
CA SER A 14 -0.60 -7.24 -14.01
C SER A 14 0.72 -7.31 -14.76
N LEU A 15 1.86 -7.40 -14.06
CA LEU A 15 3.18 -7.60 -14.66
C LEU A 15 3.23 -8.89 -15.49
N ASN A 16 2.68 -10.00 -14.98
CA ASN A 16 2.65 -11.25 -15.71
C ASN A 16 1.90 -11.09 -17.05
N LYS A 17 0.71 -10.50 -17.02
CA LYS A 17 -0.09 -10.28 -18.24
C LYS A 17 0.61 -9.34 -19.24
N VAL A 18 1.25 -8.29 -18.76
CA VAL A 18 2.00 -7.35 -19.61
C VAL A 18 3.20 -8.06 -20.26
N HIS A 19 3.95 -8.86 -19.49
CA HIS A 19 5.10 -9.62 -20.02
C HIS A 19 4.68 -10.63 -21.09
N ASP A 20 3.51 -11.28 -20.92
CA ASP A 20 2.99 -12.20 -21.95
C ASP A 20 2.72 -11.46 -23.27
N VAL A 21 2.19 -10.24 -23.20
CA VAL A 21 1.98 -9.41 -24.40
C VAL A 21 3.30 -8.89 -24.96
N ASP A 22 4.23 -8.45 -24.12
CA ASP A 22 5.56 -7.98 -24.53
C ASP A 22 6.36 -9.11 -25.20
N ALA A 23 6.22 -10.36 -24.75
CA ALA A 23 6.80 -11.53 -25.40
C ALA A 23 6.20 -11.78 -26.79
N LYS A 24 4.86 -11.63 -26.95
CA LYS A 24 4.20 -11.71 -28.26
C LYS A 24 4.67 -10.61 -29.20
N ILE A 25 4.85 -9.38 -28.71
CA ILE A 25 5.38 -8.26 -29.48
C ILE A 25 6.79 -8.56 -29.97
N LYS A 26 7.70 -9.00 -29.08
CA LYS A 26 9.08 -9.38 -29.44
C LYS A 26 9.11 -10.49 -30.47
N LYS A 27 8.24 -11.49 -30.33
CA LYS A 27 8.13 -12.58 -31.31
C LYS A 27 7.70 -12.04 -32.67
N LEU A 28 6.65 -11.22 -32.71
CA LEU A 28 6.17 -10.62 -33.96
C LEU A 28 7.24 -9.74 -34.61
N GLU A 29 8.03 -9.00 -33.83
CA GLU A 29 9.16 -8.20 -34.33
C GLU A 29 10.26 -9.08 -34.94
N SER A 30 10.57 -10.23 -34.33
CA SER A 30 11.57 -11.18 -34.88
C SER A 30 11.12 -11.88 -36.15
N GLU A 31 9.80 -11.97 -36.34
CA GLU A 31 9.19 -12.62 -37.52
C GLU A 31 8.80 -11.61 -38.63
N ARG A 32 9.16 -10.34 -38.47
CA ARG A 32 8.70 -9.23 -39.34
C ARG A 32 8.87 -9.53 -40.85
N ASP A 33 9.97 -10.11 -41.23
CA ASP A 33 10.29 -10.39 -42.63
C ASP A 33 9.43 -11.49 -43.29
N PHE A 34 8.72 -12.27 -42.46
CA PHE A 34 7.78 -13.29 -42.90
C PHE A 34 6.35 -12.78 -43.07
N TRP A 35 6.09 -11.53 -42.67
CA TRP A 35 4.75 -10.96 -42.65
C TRP A 35 4.55 -9.98 -43.82
N HIS A 36 3.36 -10.04 -44.43
CA HIS A 36 2.93 -8.94 -45.27
C HIS A 36 2.74 -7.67 -44.43
N LYS A 37 3.18 -6.51 -44.96
CA LYS A 37 3.23 -5.24 -44.22
C LYS A 37 1.93 -4.92 -43.50
N SER A 38 0.78 -5.01 -44.17
CA SER A 38 -0.54 -4.68 -43.60
C SER A 38 -0.94 -5.64 -42.48
N GLY A 39 -0.61 -6.93 -42.59
CA GLY A 39 -0.86 -7.94 -41.56
C GLY A 39 0.00 -7.71 -40.31
N TYR A 40 1.29 -7.40 -40.50
CA TYR A 40 2.19 -7.04 -39.41
C TYR A 40 1.71 -5.82 -38.64
N GLU A 41 1.38 -4.73 -39.36
CA GLU A 41 0.89 -3.49 -38.73
C GLU A 41 -0.41 -3.69 -37.95
N ALA A 42 -1.34 -4.45 -38.52
CA ALA A 42 -2.62 -4.76 -37.84
C ALA A 42 -2.38 -5.55 -36.55
N GLN A 43 -1.53 -6.60 -36.60
CA GLN A 43 -1.23 -7.43 -35.44
C GLN A 43 -0.44 -6.65 -34.36
N MET A 44 0.53 -5.82 -34.79
CA MET A 44 1.30 -4.98 -33.87
C MET A 44 0.40 -3.97 -33.15
N ASN A 45 -0.53 -3.33 -33.87
CA ASN A 45 -1.47 -2.39 -33.29
C ASN A 45 -2.42 -3.08 -32.30
N ALA A 46 -2.87 -4.29 -32.62
CA ALA A 46 -3.71 -5.08 -31.71
C ALA A 46 -2.98 -5.42 -30.40
N LEU A 47 -1.73 -5.87 -30.46
CA LEU A 47 -0.93 -6.19 -29.28
C LEU A 47 -0.60 -4.94 -28.43
N ARG A 48 -0.32 -3.81 -29.07
CA ARG A 48 -0.11 -2.54 -28.35
C ARG A 48 -1.38 -2.07 -27.65
N ALA A 49 -2.53 -2.21 -28.31
CA ALA A 49 -3.83 -1.91 -27.68
C ALA A 49 -4.14 -2.84 -26.50
N GLU A 50 -3.87 -4.16 -26.65
CA GLU A 50 -3.98 -5.15 -25.57
C GLU A 50 -3.11 -4.73 -24.37
N ARG A 51 -1.84 -4.40 -24.60
CA ARG A 51 -0.92 -3.92 -23.56
C ARG A 51 -1.46 -2.70 -22.84
N GLN A 52 -1.93 -1.72 -23.59
CA GLN A 52 -2.46 -0.49 -23.03
C GLN A 52 -3.72 -0.73 -22.18
N ASN A 53 -4.60 -1.63 -22.62
CA ASN A 53 -5.79 -2.01 -21.87
C ASN A 53 -5.43 -2.71 -20.55
N LEU A 54 -4.42 -3.58 -20.54
CA LEU A 54 -3.93 -4.22 -19.33
C LEU A 54 -3.40 -3.20 -18.31
N LEU A 55 -2.64 -2.20 -18.76
CA LEU A 55 -2.15 -1.12 -17.91
C LEU A 55 -3.29 -0.26 -17.34
N PHE A 56 -4.30 0.03 -18.17
CA PHE A 56 -5.48 0.78 -17.74
C PHE A 56 -6.27 -0.01 -16.70
N GLU A 57 -6.46 -1.32 -16.91
CA GLU A 57 -7.14 -2.20 -15.96
C GLU A 57 -6.40 -2.29 -14.62
N ALA A 58 -5.07 -2.42 -14.65
CA ALA A 58 -4.25 -2.40 -13.45
C ALA A 58 -4.42 -1.08 -12.66
N ASN A 59 -4.38 0.05 -13.35
CA ASN A 59 -4.58 1.35 -12.72
C ASN A 59 -5.96 1.46 -12.08
N ARG A 60 -7.02 1.01 -12.76
CA ARG A 60 -8.38 0.98 -12.17
C ARG A 60 -8.43 0.14 -10.89
N ARG A 61 -7.74 -1.02 -10.86
CA ARG A 61 -7.66 -1.88 -9.66
C ARG A 61 -6.91 -1.17 -8.52
N PHE A 62 -5.82 -0.47 -8.80
CA PHE A 62 -5.12 0.34 -7.80
C PHE A 62 -5.99 1.48 -7.28
N ASP A 63 -6.68 2.20 -8.15
CA ASP A 63 -7.56 3.30 -7.75
C ASP A 63 -8.71 2.81 -6.87
N ALA A 64 -9.33 1.69 -7.21
CA ALA A 64 -10.37 1.07 -6.41
C ALA A 64 -9.84 0.61 -5.03
N ALA A 65 -8.65 0.00 -5.00
CA ALA A 65 -8.01 -0.41 -3.76
C ALA A 65 -7.66 0.81 -2.88
N LYS A 66 -7.14 1.88 -3.46
CA LYS A 66 -6.83 3.13 -2.75
C LYS A 66 -8.09 3.79 -2.18
N ALA A 67 -9.17 3.86 -2.96
CA ALA A 67 -10.43 4.44 -2.52
C ALA A 67 -11.02 3.66 -1.33
N SER A 68 -11.05 2.32 -1.42
CA SER A 68 -11.49 1.46 -0.33
C SER A 68 -10.63 1.65 0.93
N TYR A 69 -9.32 1.74 0.76
CA TYR A 69 -8.39 1.96 1.87
C TYR A 69 -8.58 3.35 2.51
N ALA A 70 -8.75 4.41 1.71
CA ALA A 70 -9.01 5.76 2.19
C ALA A 70 -10.31 5.84 3.01
N GLU A 71 -11.40 5.24 2.54
CA GLU A 71 -12.66 5.17 3.30
C GLU A 71 -12.50 4.46 4.64
N ARG A 72 -11.71 3.41 4.66
CA ARG A 72 -11.41 2.71 5.90
C ARG A 72 -10.56 3.55 6.85
N LEU A 73 -9.50 4.20 6.35
CA LEU A 73 -8.68 5.10 7.15
C LEU A 73 -9.55 6.21 7.75
N LYS A 74 -10.41 6.83 6.95
CA LYS A 74 -11.33 7.86 7.43
C LYS A 74 -12.15 7.39 8.63
N LYS A 75 -12.68 6.14 8.56
CA LYS A 75 -13.42 5.56 9.70
C LYS A 75 -12.53 5.35 10.92
N LEU A 76 -11.29 4.87 10.74
CA LEU A 76 -10.35 4.64 11.84
C LEU A 76 -9.87 5.94 12.51
N TYR A 77 -9.72 7.00 11.72
CA TYR A 77 -9.26 8.30 12.24
C TYR A 77 -10.39 9.22 12.72
N THR A 78 -11.65 8.84 12.47
CA THR A 78 -12.81 9.56 13.01
C THR A 78 -13.05 9.11 14.45
N PRO A 79 -12.95 10.00 15.45
CA PRO A 79 -13.23 9.64 16.83
C PRO A 79 -14.70 9.23 16.98
N THR A 80 -14.93 8.02 17.46
CA THR A 80 -16.27 7.52 17.81
C THR A 80 -16.29 7.13 19.27
N ALA A 81 -17.47 7.10 19.87
CA ALA A 81 -17.63 6.63 21.25
C ALA A 81 -17.09 5.20 21.40
N GLU A 82 -17.34 4.34 20.43
CA GLU A 82 -16.84 2.95 20.38
C GLU A 82 -15.30 2.91 20.35
N ALA A 83 -14.67 3.71 19.48
CA ALA A 83 -13.20 3.77 19.37
C ALA A 83 -12.53 4.26 20.67
N LEU A 84 -13.24 5.02 21.48
CA LEU A 84 -12.76 5.54 22.76
C LEU A 84 -13.19 4.70 23.97
N THR A 85 -14.11 3.73 23.80
CA THR A 85 -14.59 2.84 24.85
C THR A 85 -13.82 1.50 24.80
N VAL A 86 -12.54 1.57 25.10
CA VAL A 86 -11.66 0.37 25.17
C VAL A 86 -11.28 0.08 26.61
N PRO A 87 -10.94 -1.16 26.98
CA PRO A 87 -10.54 -1.52 28.35
C PRO A 87 -9.42 -0.63 28.91
N ASP A 88 -8.46 -0.27 28.08
CA ASP A 88 -7.33 0.60 28.46
C ASP A 88 -7.75 2.04 28.79
N ARG A 89 -8.97 2.45 28.45
CA ARG A 89 -9.53 3.75 28.83
C ARG A 89 -9.65 3.88 30.34
N ALA A 90 -10.07 2.80 31.02
CA ALA A 90 -10.18 2.81 32.48
C ALA A 90 -8.83 3.05 33.16
N VAL A 91 -7.74 2.57 32.58
CA VAL A 91 -6.37 2.83 33.08
C VAL A 91 -6.01 4.28 32.94
N LEU A 92 -6.29 4.92 31.78
CA LEU A 92 -6.04 6.34 31.57
C LEU A 92 -6.86 7.24 32.51
N ASP A 93 -8.08 6.86 32.82
CA ASP A 93 -9.02 7.66 33.63
C ASP A 93 -8.94 7.34 35.15
N SER A 94 -8.18 6.31 35.55
CA SER A 94 -8.08 5.82 36.92
C SER A 94 -7.42 6.79 37.91
N GLY A 95 -6.77 7.86 37.44
CA GLY A 95 -5.99 8.76 38.27
C GLY A 95 -4.66 8.18 38.79
N ILE A 96 -4.30 6.97 38.38
CA ILE A 96 -3.00 6.36 38.66
C ILE A 96 -1.90 7.15 37.98
N SER A 97 -0.78 7.38 38.67
CA SER A 97 0.41 7.98 38.06
C SER A 97 1.03 6.98 37.09
N LEU A 98 0.90 7.26 35.80
CA LEU A 98 1.52 6.45 34.72
C LEU A 98 2.94 6.93 34.50
N THR A 99 3.82 5.98 34.20
CA THR A 99 5.20 6.24 33.76
C THR A 99 5.29 6.34 32.25
N GLU A 100 6.41 6.83 31.71
CA GLU A 100 6.68 6.80 30.25
C GLU A 100 6.49 5.39 29.68
N ARG A 101 7.00 4.37 30.37
CA ARG A 101 6.88 2.98 29.96
C ARG A 101 5.43 2.53 29.85
N ASP A 102 4.60 2.87 30.84
CA ASP A 102 3.17 2.50 30.83
C ASP A 102 2.45 3.15 29.63
N ILE A 103 2.77 4.41 29.36
CA ILE A 103 2.22 5.13 28.20
C ILE A 103 2.64 4.48 26.87
N VAL A 104 3.92 4.10 26.74
CA VAL A 104 4.42 3.42 25.52
C VAL A 104 3.72 2.07 25.34
N GLU A 105 3.57 1.27 26.40
CA GLU A 105 2.88 -0.02 26.35
C GLU A 105 1.40 0.13 25.98
N LEU A 106 0.71 1.11 26.55
CA LEU A 106 -0.68 1.44 26.19
C LEU A 106 -0.80 1.87 24.73
N PHE A 107 0.11 2.71 24.26
CA PHE A 107 0.14 3.19 22.88
C PHE A 107 0.37 2.05 21.88
N ASP A 108 1.37 1.22 22.13
CA ASP A 108 1.76 0.12 21.22
C ASP A 108 0.66 -0.98 21.19
N ARG A 109 0.02 -1.27 22.31
CA ARG A 109 -1.11 -2.22 22.40
C ARG A 109 -2.33 -1.75 21.60
N ASN A 110 -2.51 -0.44 21.46
CA ASN A 110 -3.61 0.17 20.73
C ASN A 110 -3.22 0.64 19.30
N ALA A 111 -2.24 -0.03 18.68
CA ALA A 111 -1.73 0.32 17.34
C ALA A 111 -2.79 0.35 16.23
N GLY A 112 -3.89 -0.41 16.39
CA GLY A 112 -5.03 -0.43 15.47
C GLY A 112 -6.08 0.67 15.69
N ASN A 113 -5.89 1.54 16.71
CA ASN A 113 -6.85 2.57 17.09
C ASN A 113 -6.19 3.96 17.19
N PRO A 114 -5.98 4.66 16.08
CA PRO A 114 -5.29 5.96 16.06
C PRO A 114 -6.03 7.03 16.89
N SER A 115 -7.34 6.97 16.98
CA SER A 115 -8.11 7.91 17.82
C SER A 115 -7.79 7.74 19.31
N PHE A 116 -7.69 6.50 19.76
CA PHE A 116 -7.30 6.22 21.15
C PHE A 116 -5.82 6.49 21.40
N GLN A 117 -4.95 6.19 20.44
CA GLN A 117 -3.53 6.55 20.51
C GLN A 117 -3.33 8.08 20.69
N LYS A 118 -4.10 8.92 19.96
CA LYS A 118 -4.08 10.38 20.15
C LYS A 118 -4.45 10.75 21.58
N LEU A 119 -5.51 10.15 22.13
CA LEU A 119 -5.93 10.38 23.51
C LEU A 119 -4.85 10.01 24.53
N ILE A 120 -4.14 8.87 24.30
CA ILE A 120 -3.01 8.45 25.17
C ILE A 120 -1.92 9.52 25.18
N LEU A 121 -1.52 10.03 24.00
CA LEU A 121 -0.48 11.05 23.89
C LEU A 121 -0.91 12.38 24.52
N GLU A 122 -2.16 12.81 24.30
CA GLU A 122 -2.70 14.01 24.96
C GLU A 122 -2.71 13.89 26.50
N ARG A 123 -2.99 12.68 27.00
CA ARG A 123 -2.95 12.43 28.46
C ARG A 123 -1.52 12.45 28.98
N ALA A 124 -0.57 11.88 28.25
CA ALA A 124 0.86 11.92 28.59
C ALA A 124 1.36 13.35 28.65
N GLU A 125 1.05 14.17 27.67
CA GLU A 125 1.44 15.58 27.61
C GLU A 125 0.86 16.37 28.78
N LYS A 126 -0.44 16.21 29.11
CA LYS A 126 -1.08 16.84 30.24
C LYS A 126 -0.46 16.49 31.60
N ASN A 127 0.15 15.28 31.67
CA ASN A 127 0.83 14.83 32.90
C ASN A 127 2.35 15.12 32.84
N GLY A 128 2.85 15.86 31.85
CA GLY A 128 4.26 16.21 31.70
C GLY A 128 5.15 15.04 31.32
N ILE A 129 4.57 13.93 30.81
CA ILE A 129 5.32 12.74 30.39
C ILE A 129 5.71 12.91 28.92
N GLN A 130 7.02 12.96 28.65
CA GLN A 130 7.54 13.01 27.30
C GLN A 130 7.61 11.59 26.71
N VAL A 131 7.02 11.38 25.53
CA VAL A 131 6.96 10.08 24.87
C VAL A 131 7.46 10.22 23.43
N SER A 132 8.41 9.38 23.04
CA SER A 132 8.92 9.31 21.66
C SER A 132 8.02 8.46 20.75
N ARG A 133 6.73 8.68 20.81
CA ARG A 133 5.72 8.03 19.97
C ARG A 133 4.89 9.08 19.26
N ARG A 134 4.45 8.75 18.06
CA ARG A 134 3.47 9.56 17.31
C ARG A 134 2.48 8.68 16.58
N VAL A 135 1.28 9.18 16.41
CA VAL A 135 0.29 8.53 15.53
C VAL A 135 0.70 8.77 14.09
N THR A 136 0.74 7.70 13.28
CA THR A 136 0.93 7.83 11.84
C THR A 136 -0.31 8.52 11.25
N GLU A 137 -0.14 9.61 10.52
CA GLU A 137 -1.26 10.33 9.93
C GLU A 137 -1.88 9.59 8.73
N GLU A 138 -3.19 9.80 8.50
CA GLU A 138 -3.92 9.24 7.36
C GLU A 138 -3.21 9.54 6.02
N SER A 139 -2.75 10.79 5.86
CA SER A 139 -2.04 11.23 4.67
C SER A 139 -0.71 10.49 4.44
N GLU A 140 0.00 10.10 5.51
CA GLU A 140 1.23 9.33 5.42
C GLU A 140 0.95 7.90 4.96
N LYS A 141 -0.16 7.31 5.42
CA LYS A 141 -0.61 5.98 4.99
C LYS A 141 -0.98 5.98 3.50
N LEU A 142 -1.69 6.99 3.03
CA LEU A 142 -2.02 7.15 1.61
C LEU A 142 -0.78 7.37 0.75
N LYS A 143 0.20 8.15 1.21
CA LYS A 143 1.51 8.27 0.55
C LYS A 143 2.25 6.93 0.48
N GLY A 144 2.19 6.14 1.55
CA GLY A 144 2.76 4.78 1.56
C GLY A 144 2.14 3.87 0.50
N PHE A 145 0.82 3.97 0.29
CA PHE A 145 0.14 3.28 -0.81
C PHE A 145 0.70 3.72 -2.18
N ASP A 146 0.80 5.02 -2.40
CA ASP A 146 1.30 5.57 -3.68
C ASP A 146 2.75 5.19 -3.94
N MET A 147 3.58 5.10 -2.91
CA MET A 147 4.96 4.61 -3.04
C MET A 147 5.03 3.19 -3.60
N LEU A 148 4.23 2.25 -3.07
CA LEU A 148 4.18 0.88 -3.59
C LEU A 148 3.62 0.81 -5.01
N ARG A 149 2.60 1.63 -5.34
CA ARG A 149 2.11 1.75 -6.71
C ARG A 149 3.19 2.26 -7.66
N ASN A 150 4.02 3.20 -7.22
CA ASN A 150 5.14 3.70 -8.01
C ASN A 150 6.21 2.64 -8.27
N TYR A 151 6.44 1.71 -7.33
CA TYR A 151 7.29 0.55 -7.58
C TYR A 151 6.80 -0.29 -8.76
N TYR A 152 5.48 -0.53 -8.86
CA TYR A 152 4.88 -1.21 -9.99
C TYR A 152 5.09 -0.42 -11.30
N ASN A 153 4.83 0.88 -11.29
CA ASN A 153 5.00 1.72 -12.47
C ASN A 153 6.46 1.71 -12.95
N THR A 154 7.42 1.75 -12.02
CA THR A 154 8.85 1.68 -12.33
C THR A 154 9.26 0.31 -12.86
N ALA A 155 8.68 -0.78 -12.35
CA ALA A 155 8.93 -2.13 -12.84
C ALA A 155 8.59 -2.31 -14.33
N LEU A 156 7.65 -1.51 -14.85
CA LEU A 156 7.25 -1.51 -16.26
C LEU A 156 8.21 -0.72 -17.18
N THR A 157 9.20 -0.03 -16.62
CA THR A 157 10.20 0.71 -17.41
C THR A 157 11.36 -0.20 -17.85
N PRO A 158 12.13 0.17 -18.89
CA PRO A 158 13.27 -0.62 -19.35
C PRO A 158 14.32 -0.93 -18.27
N ASN A 159 14.42 -0.08 -17.23
CA ASN A 159 15.36 -0.24 -16.12
C ASN A 159 14.66 -0.73 -14.83
N GLY A 160 13.47 -1.27 -14.95
CA GLY A 160 12.61 -1.64 -13.81
C GLY A 160 12.84 -3.03 -13.21
N GLU A 161 13.77 -3.82 -13.74
CA GLU A 161 14.00 -5.22 -13.33
C GLU A 161 14.18 -5.37 -11.80
N GLY A 162 14.97 -4.49 -11.17
CA GLY A 162 15.16 -4.52 -9.73
C GLY A 162 13.87 -4.26 -8.93
N HIS A 163 12.98 -3.42 -9.44
CA HIS A 163 11.68 -3.16 -8.83
C HIS A 163 10.73 -4.35 -9.00
N GLU A 164 10.78 -5.01 -10.17
CA GLU A 164 10.00 -6.23 -10.40
C GLU A 164 10.44 -7.36 -9.49
N ILE A 165 11.76 -7.58 -9.35
CA ILE A 165 12.32 -8.58 -8.44
C ILE A 165 11.86 -8.30 -7.00
N ALA A 166 11.89 -7.04 -6.56
CA ALA A 166 11.42 -6.66 -5.23
C ALA A 166 9.93 -6.93 -5.02
N LEU A 167 9.09 -6.71 -6.02
CA LEU A 167 7.65 -7.03 -5.95
C LEU A 167 7.38 -8.54 -5.90
N ARG A 168 8.20 -9.36 -6.57
CA ARG A 168 8.03 -10.82 -6.66
C ARG A 168 8.61 -11.58 -5.47
N ASN A 169 9.66 -11.07 -4.85
CA ASN A 169 10.37 -11.73 -3.75
C ASN A 169 9.85 -11.28 -2.39
N ASP A 170 9.40 -12.20 -1.53
CA ASP A 170 8.80 -11.90 -0.23
C ASP A 170 9.72 -11.09 0.68
N ALA A 171 10.98 -11.52 0.83
CA ALA A 171 11.93 -10.86 1.71
C ALA A 171 12.32 -9.45 1.22
N MET A 172 12.36 -9.25 -0.10
CA MET A 172 12.62 -7.93 -0.69
C MET A 172 11.37 -7.05 -0.62
N PHE A 173 10.19 -7.62 -0.85
CA PHE A 173 8.93 -6.89 -0.73
C PHE A 173 8.75 -6.30 0.67
N GLU A 174 8.96 -7.09 1.71
CA GLU A 174 8.88 -6.61 3.09
C GLU A 174 9.81 -5.42 3.38
N LYS A 175 10.96 -5.34 2.71
CA LYS A 175 11.89 -4.21 2.86
C LYS A 175 11.39 -2.93 2.19
N ILE A 176 10.65 -3.03 1.08
CA ILE A 176 10.13 -1.87 0.36
C ILE A 176 8.77 -1.40 0.86
N VAL A 177 8.07 -2.21 1.68
CA VAL A 177 6.79 -1.80 2.28
C VAL A 177 7.03 -0.61 3.22
N PRO A 178 6.42 0.55 2.93
CA PRO A 178 6.53 1.72 3.79
C PRO A 178 6.03 1.43 5.20
N GLN A 179 6.75 1.89 6.20
CA GLN A 179 6.41 1.67 7.61
C GLN A 179 4.98 2.14 7.94
N ALA A 180 4.54 3.23 7.30
CA ALA A 180 3.21 3.81 7.51
C ALA A 180 2.03 2.86 7.23
N ILE A 181 2.23 1.88 6.32
CA ILE A 181 1.18 0.91 5.91
C ILE A 181 1.53 -0.53 6.27
N ARG A 182 2.67 -0.75 6.95
CA ARG A 182 3.10 -2.09 7.34
C ARG A 182 2.12 -2.68 8.35
N GLY A 183 1.56 -3.85 8.02
CA GLY A 183 0.59 -4.53 8.86
C GLY A 183 -0.85 -4.01 8.78
N ASP A 184 -1.11 -2.92 8.06
CA ASP A 184 -2.49 -2.44 7.86
C ASP A 184 -3.30 -3.52 7.11
N SER A 185 -4.43 -3.92 7.70
CA SER A 185 -5.37 -4.82 7.03
C SER A 185 -6.15 -4.09 5.93
N GLU A 186 -6.87 -4.82 5.10
CA GLU A 186 -7.84 -4.28 4.13
C GLU A 186 -9.08 -3.72 4.82
#